data_80f808138e2d4ca676574c5658a02451
#
_entry.id   80f808138e2d4ca676574c5658a02451
#
_cell.length_a   1.000
_cell.length_b   1.000
_cell.length_c   1.000
_cell.angle_alpha   90.00
_cell.angle_beta   90.00
_cell.angle_gamma   90.00
#
_symmetry.space_group_name_H-M   'P 1'
#
loop_
_entity.id
_entity.type
_entity.pdbx_description
1 polymer ?
#
loop_
_entity_poly.entity_id
_entity_poly.type
_entity_poly.pdbx_seq_one_letter_code
_entity_poly.pdbx_strand_id
1 'polypeptide(L)'
;MSATNTNDLAAKYFRKKGYKTERNITLEGTSGIPRQFHLLITKSTEQRIVQILDWKRTVGINVVINLDKASEDIGLKKPILISEKFSSHAKAYANRKGIILLTKRELNTY
;
A
#
# COMPACT_ATOMS: atom_id res chain seq x y z
N MET A 1 -21.04 16.06 4.08
CA MET A 1 -20.83 15.10 4.02
C MET A 1 -19.66 14.61 3.98
N SER A 2 -19.50 13.70 4.20
CA SER A 2 -18.27 13.29 4.38
C SER A 2 -17.56 13.16 3.17
N ALA A 3 -16.39 13.49 3.21
CA ALA A 3 -15.53 13.31 2.12
C ALA A 3 -15.37 11.86 1.80
N THR A 4 -15.01 11.58 0.60
CA THR A 4 -14.61 10.26 0.20
C THR A 4 -13.42 9.85 1.03
N ASN A 5 -13.48 8.69 1.67
CA ASN A 5 -12.35 8.27 2.48
C ASN A 5 -11.21 7.78 1.58
N THR A 6 -10.03 7.66 2.18
CA THR A 6 -8.83 7.34 1.41
C THR A 6 -8.90 5.96 0.79
N ASN A 7 -9.56 5.00 1.46
CA ASN A 7 -9.73 3.67 0.89
C ASN A 7 -10.50 3.70 -0.42
N ASP A 8 -11.57 4.49 -0.47
CA ASP A 8 -12.37 4.63 -1.70
C ASP A 8 -11.58 5.29 -2.81
N LEU A 9 -10.82 6.34 -2.47
CA LEU A 9 -9.98 7.02 -3.44
C LEU A 9 -8.92 6.09 -4.00
N ALA A 10 -8.28 5.32 -3.14
CA ALA A 10 -7.24 4.39 -3.55
C ALA A 10 -7.80 3.30 -4.46
N ALA A 11 -8.94 2.72 -4.09
CA ALA A 11 -9.56 1.68 -4.91
C ALA A 11 -9.91 2.23 -6.30
N LYS A 12 -10.47 3.44 -6.35
CA LYS A 12 -10.82 4.08 -7.62
C LYS A 12 -9.57 4.34 -8.46
N TYR A 13 -8.51 4.82 -7.82
CA TYR A 13 -7.24 5.10 -8.49
C TYR A 13 -6.70 3.84 -9.18
N PHE A 14 -6.64 2.73 -8.45
CA PHE A 14 -6.11 1.49 -9.01
C PHE A 14 -7.03 0.87 -10.06
N ARG A 15 -8.33 0.97 -9.88
CA ARG A 15 -9.25 0.49 -10.91
C ARG A 15 -9.07 1.24 -12.23
N LYS A 16 -8.83 2.55 -12.15
CA LYS A 16 -8.57 3.34 -13.35
C LYS A 16 -7.28 2.93 -14.04
N LYS A 17 -6.34 2.38 -13.28
CA LYS A 17 -5.09 1.88 -13.85
C LYS A 17 -5.20 0.45 -14.35
N GLY A 18 -6.38 -0.15 -14.28
CA GLY A 18 -6.60 -1.48 -14.80
C GLY A 18 -6.47 -2.61 -13.81
N TYR A 19 -6.40 -2.31 -12.51
CA TYR A 19 -6.31 -3.33 -11.48
C TYR A 19 -7.68 -3.74 -10.98
N LYS A 20 -7.83 -5.02 -10.63
CA LYS A 20 -8.93 -5.46 -9.80
C LYS A 20 -8.57 -5.14 -8.37
N THR A 21 -9.54 -4.73 -7.57
CA THR A 21 -9.28 -4.37 -6.17
C THR A 21 -10.17 -5.17 -5.22
N GLU A 22 -9.57 -5.65 -4.14
CA GLU A 22 -10.30 -6.26 -3.03
C GLU A 22 -9.97 -5.49 -1.78
N ARG A 23 -10.98 -5.21 -0.95
CA ARG A 23 -10.81 -4.36 0.23
C ARG A 23 -10.79 -5.19 1.51
N ASN A 24 -10.05 -4.67 2.49
CA ASN A 24 -10.05 -5.23 3.86
C ASN A 24 -9.82 -6.72 3.87
N ILE A 25 -8.70 -7.12 3.26
CA ILE A 25 -8.37 -8.53 3.14
C ILE A 25 -7.50 -8.98 4.30
N THR A 26 -7.57 -10.26 4.60
CA THR A 26 -6.68 -10.89 5.58
C THR A 26 -5.98 -12.03 4.87
N LEU A 27 -4.65 -12.02 4.93
CA LEU A 27 -3.83 -13.05 4.28
C LEU A 27 -2.90 -13.66 5.29
N GLU A 28 -2.62 -14.95 5.11
CA GLU A 28 -1.73 -15.69 5.97
C GLU A 28 -0.53 -16.14 5.16
N GLY A 29 0.65 -15.95 5.70
CA GLY A 29 1.88 -16.32 5.00
C GLY A 29 2.61 -17.44 5.70
N THR A 30 3.90 -17.56 5.41
CA THR A 30 4.72 -18.64 5.94
C THR A 30 4.85 -18.62 7.46
N SER A 31 4.73 -17.45 8.07
CA SER A 31 4.79 -17.33 9.52
C SER A 31 3.55 -17.88 10.21
N GLY A 32 2.45 -18.05 9.47
CA GLY A 32 1.17 -18.45 10.05
C GLY A 32 0.43 -17.33 10.73
N ILE A 33 0.96 -16.09 10.69
CA ILE A 33 0.34 -14.94 11.33
C ILE A 33 -0.62 -14.28 10.34
N PRO A 34 -1.93 -14.16 10.70
CA PRO A 34 -2.86 -13.44 9.82
C PRO A 34 -2.49 -11.96 9.74
N ARG A 35 -2.48 -11.42 8.56
CA ARG A 35 -2.15 -10.00 8.33
C ARG A 35 -3.25 -9.34 7.56
N GLN A 36 -3.65 -8.16 8.02
CA GLN A 36 -4.72 -7.39 7.39
C GLN A 36 -4.16 -6.27 6.55
N PHE A 37 -4.73 -6.09 5.36
CA PHE A 37 -4.32 -5.02 4.46
C PHE A 37 -5.55 -4.29 3.96
N HIS A 38 -5.38 -3.03 3.62
CA HIS A 38 -6.49 -2.22 3.16
C HIS A 38 -6.98 -2.64 1.77
N LEU A 39 -6.04 -2.96 0.88
CA LEU A 39 -6.39 -3.40 -0.46
C LEU A 39 -5.45 -4.51 -0.92
N LEU A 40 -5.99 -5.39 -1.77
CA LEU A 40 -5.20 -6.28 -2.61
C LEU A 40 -5.54 -5.91 -4.04
N ILE A 41 -4.54 -5.55 -4.83
CA ILE A 41 -4.75 -5.19 -6.23
C ILE A 41 -4.13 -6.25 -7.12
N THR A 42 -4.83 -6.57 -8.20
CA THR A 42 -4.40 -7.63 -9.13
C THR A 42 -4.49 -7.13 -10.56
N LYS A 43 -3.43 -7.35 -11.31
CA LYS A 43 -3.42 -7.04 -12.72
C LYS A 43 -2.69 -8.16 -13.43
N SER A 44 -3.39 -8.89 -14.30
CA SER A 44 -2.83 -10.09 -14.92
C SER A 44 -2.46 -11.08 -13.82
N THR A 45 -1.19 -11.50 -13.74
CA THR A 45 -0.74 -12.43 -12.70
C THR A 45 -0.10 -11.71 -11.52
N GLU A 46 0.00 -10.40 -11.58
CA GLU A 46 0.69 -9.63 -10.55
C GLU A 46 -0.27 -9.20 -9.46
N GLN A 47 0.08 -9.50 -8.22
CA GLN A 47 -0.70 -9.07 -7.06
C GLN A 47 0.17 -8.23 -6.15
N ARG A 48 -0.41 -7.16 -5.61
CA ARG A 48 0.27 -6.29 -4.67
C ARG A 48 -0.67 -5.91 -3.54
N ILE A 49 -0.13 -5.84 -2.34
CA ILE A 49 -0.90 -5.32 -1.21
C ILE A 49 -0.72 -3.82 -1.12
N VAL A 50 -1.77 -3.15 -0.65
CA VAL A 50 -1.75 -1.71 -0.46
C VAL A 50 -2.13 -1.41 0.98
N GLN A 51 -1.29 -0.63 1.66
CA GLN A 51 -1.56 -0.20 3.01
C GLN A 51 -1.75 1.30 3.01
N ILE A 52 -2.72 1.78 3.77
CA ILE A 52 -3.07 3.20 3.82
C ILE A 52 -2.91 3.70 5.24
N LEU A 53 -2.11 4.75 5.40
CA LEU A 53 -1.91 5.38 6.69
C LEU A 53 -2.44 6.81 6.62
N ASP A 54 -3.52 7.07 7.36
CA ASP A 54 -4.12 8.40 7.42
C ASP A 54 -3.46 9.23 8.50
N TRP A 55 -2.13 9.29 8.43
CA TRP A 55 -1.34 10.07 9.38
C TRP A 55 -1.01 11.43 8.78
N LYS A 56 -1.00 12.43 9.63
CA LYS A 56 -0.52 13.76 9.22
C LYS A 56 0.97 13.89 9.43
N ARG A 57 1.55 13.01 10.20
CA ARG A 57 3.00 13.03 10.43
C ARG A 57 3.74 12.30 9.32
N THR A 58 5.04 12.56 9.25
CA THR A 58 5.90 11.93 8.25
C THR A 58 6.07 10.44 8.57
N VAL A 59 5.93 9.61 7.54
CA VAL A 59 6.13 8.17 7.66
C VAL A 59 7.62 7.88 7.53
N GLY A 60 8.19 7.22 8.54
CA GLY A 60 9.62 6.91 8.56
C GLY A 60 9.93 5.55 7.94
N ILE A 61 11.24 5.26 7.88
CA ILE A 61 11.73 4.05 7.23
C ILE A 61 11.21 2.76 7.88
N ASN A 62 11.05 2.76 9.21
CA ASN A 62 10.62 1.54 9.91
C ASN A 62 9.24 1.06 9.45
N VAL A 63 8.35 1.98 9.12
CA VAL A 63 7.03 1.62 8.64
C VAL A 63 7.14 0.92 7.28
N VAL A 64 8.02 1.43 6.41
CA VAL A 64 8.22 0.85 5.09
C VAL A 64 8.87 -0.54 5.21
N ILE A 65 9.84 -0.67 6.10
CA ILE A 65 10.50 -1.96 6.35
C ILE A 65 9.48 -2.99 6.83
N ASN A 66 8.60 -2.59 7.75
CA ASN A 66 7.59 -3.51 8.28
C ASN A 66 6.60 -3.95 7.20
N LEU A 67 6.22 -3.04 6.32
CA LEU A 67 5.36 -3.39 5.20
C LEU A 67 6.05 -4.36 4.25
N ASP A 68 7.32 -4.13 3.97
CA ASP A 68 8.11 -5.00 3.11
C ASP A 68 8.15 -6.42 3.68
N LYS A 69 8.42 -6.54 4.98
CA LYS A 69 8.45 -7.84 5.64
C LYS A 69 7.09 -8.54 5.63
N ALA A 70 6.02 -7.78 5.85
CA ALA A 70 4.68 -8.35 5.81
C ALA A 70 4.35 -8.86 4.41
N SER A 71 4.72 -8.11 3.39
CA SER A 71 4.51 -8.51 2.01
C SER A 71 5.28 -9.78 1.66
N GLU A 72 6.55 -9.85 2.08
CA GLU A 72 7.35 -11.04 1.85
C GLU A 72 6.74 -12.26 2.53
N ASP A 73 6.24 -12.09 3.75
CA ASP A 73 5.64 -13.19 4.50
C ASP A 73 4.49 -13.84 3.74
N ILE A 74 3.69 -13.04 3.05
CA ILE A 74 2.55 -13.56 2.29
C ILE A 74 2.92 -13.88 0.83
N GLY A 75 4.20 -13.78 0.49
CA GLY A 75 4.68 -14.16 -0.83
C GLY A 75 4.41 -13.17 -1.94
N LEU A 76 4.13 -11.93 -1.60
CA LEU A 76 3.89 -10.88 -2.59
C LEU A 76 5.04 -9.89 -2.60
N LYS A 77 5.27 -9.27 -3.76
CA LYS A 77 6.37 -8.33 -3.94
C LYS A 77 5.87 -6.94 -4.23
N LYS A 78 6.74 -5.96 -3.99
CA LYS A 78 6.48 -4.57 -4.36
C LYS A 78 5.18 -4.03 -3.78
N PRO A 79 5.05 -4.04 -2.45
CA PRO A 79 3.84 -3.48 -1.83
C PRO A 79 3.75 -1.98 -2.06
N ILE A 80 2.57 -1.43 -1.82
CA ILE A 80 2.31 -0.01 -2.00
C ILE A 80 1.87 0.58 -0.69
N LEU A 81 2.45 1.72 -0.32
CA LEU A 81 2.09 2.42 0.90
C LEU A 81 1.59 3.81 0.53
N ILE A 82 0.43 4.16 1.07
CA ILE A 82 -0.20 5.46 0.81
C ILE A 82 -0.26 6.26 2.10
N SER A 83 0.25 7.48 2.08
CA SER A 83 0.15 8.39 3.22
C SER A 83 0.37 9.82 2.72
N GLU A 84 0.45 10.78 3.66
CA GLU A 84 0.61 12.18 3.25
C GLU A 84 2.04 12.55 2.92
N LYS A 85 3.00 12.06 3.71
CA LYS A 85 4.40 12.37 3.45
C LYS A 85 5.31 11.30 4.01
N PHE A 86 6.47 11.20 3.39
CA PHE A 86 7.45 10.16 3.70
C PHE A 86 8.82 10.80 3.93
N SER A 87 9.59 10.24 4.86
CA SER A 87 10.94 10.70 5.12
C SER A 87 11.86 10.36 3.95
N SER A 88 13.01 11.04 3.88
CA SER A 88 13.99 10.75 2.83
C SER A 88 14.54 9.34 2.96
N HIS A 89 14.72 8.85 4.18
CA HIS A 89 15.18 7.48 4.39
C HIS A 89 14.15 6.46 3.92
N ALA A 90 12.86 6.74 4.18
CA ALA A 90 11.78 5.87 3.70
C ALA A 90 11.77 5.80 2.18
N LYS A 91 11.92 6.95 1.54
CA LYS A 91 11.93 7.01 0.06
C LYS A 91 13.12 6.25 -0.52
N ALA A 92 14.30 6.39 0.09
CA ALA A 92 15.49 5.70 -0.38
C ALA A 92 15.34 4.18 -0.26
N TYR A 93 14.84 3.71 0.88
CA TYR A 93 14.62 2.30 1.10
C TYR A 93 13.60 1.74 0.10
N ALA A 94 12.48 2.44 -0.06
CA ALA A 94 11.43 2.03 -0.98
C ALA A 94 11.95 1.95 -2.41
N ASN A 95 12.74 2.93 -2.82
CA ASN A 95 13.30 2.96 -4.17
C ASN A 95 14.19 1.74 -4.42
N ARG A 96 15.04 1.39 -3.45
CA ARG A 96 15.91 0.21 -3.60
C ARG A 96 15.15 -1.08 -3.66
N LYS A 97 14.04 -1.18 -2.94
CA LYS A 97 13.28 -2.43 -2.83
C LYS A 97 12.13 -2.52 -3.84
N GLY A 98 11.92 -1.49 -4.62
CA GLY A 98 10.82 -1.48 -5.56
C GLY A 98 9.45 -1.27 -4.93
N ILE A 99 9.43 -0.74 -3.71
CA ILE A 99 8.19 -0.43 -3.00
C ILE A 99 7.68 0.92 -3.50
N ILE A 100 6.38 1.01 -3.76
CA ILE A 100 5.78 2.23 -4.27
C ILE A 100 5.21 3.03 -3.11
N LEU A 101 5.62 4.28 -3.00
CA LEU A 101 5.06 5.21 -2.02
C LEU A 101 4.22 6.24 -2.77
N LEU A 102 2.95 6.33 -2.41
CA LEU A 102 2.03 7.27 -3.02
C LEU A 102 1.53 8.24 -1.96
N THR A 103 1.46 9.51 -2.31
CA THR A 103 0.84 10.49 -1.43
C THR A 103 -0.66 10.50 -1.69
N LYS A 104 -1.43 10.93 -0.70
CA LYS A 104 -2.87 11.05 -0.88
C LYS A 104 -3.19 12.02 -2.02
N ARG A 105 -2.37 13.05 -2.20
CA ARG A 105 -2.56 14.01 -3.27
C ARG A 105 -2.52 13.32 -4.64
N GLU A 106 -1.61 12.35 -4.81
CA GLU A 106 -1.49 11.65 -6.07
C GLU A 106 -2.72 10.85 -6.44
N LEU A 107 -3.51 10.41 -5.45
CA LEU A 107 -4.74 9.68 -5.71
C LEU A 107 -5.79 10.55 -6.39
N ASN A 108 -5.70 11.85 -6.23
CA ASN A 108 -6.66 12.79 -6.79
C ASN A 108 -6.28 13.30 -8.17
N THR A 109 -5.19 12.81 -8.76
CA THR A 109 -4.75 13.29 -10.06
C THR A 109 -5.41 12.58 -11.23
N TYR A 110 -6.27 11.65 -10.95
CA TYR A 110 -7.01 10.94 -12.00
C TYR A 110 -8.42 11.46 -12.12
#